data_53254a7d8262c25de52c8f8183916e2d
#
_entry.id   53254a7d8262c25de52c8f8183916e2d
#
_cell.length_a   1.000
_cell.length_b   1.000
_cell.length_c   1.000
_cell.angle_alpha   90.00
_cell.angle_beta   90.00
_cell.angle_gamma   90.00
#
_symmetry.space_group_name_H-M   'P 1'
#
loop_
_entity.id
_entity.type
_entity.pdbx_description
1 polymer ?
#
loop_
_entity_poly.entity_id
_entity_poly.type
_entity_poly.pdbx_seq_one_letter_code
_entity_poly.pdbx_strand_id
1 'polypeptide(L)'
;MENSAENQEKSLSTGVAIDGAKVRIIRETNKLTQLYVANVVGVTTDTISRWENNRYPTIKRDNAEKLAMALDVELVEILKSEENPTAEVETPLPHEKRLLRMTLLLIGVVLLIVATAFIFRHLATHPVAIRKLPRFGAPGEVIPVQIKVIRKSQDISGFILKERLPDGWRLIASSPPAAAGSLSLKEVKWLVPPGSGQITISYAVQISPTAFLKTDAAFTGNTVSSSGGFSRTETVEGDRVVKVAGVHWADTNGDGRIDDDEIMPAYYLTEEMKGLGLDWKTIETIWNARGYLWDRRKSGFMVVK
;
A
#
# COMPACT_ATOMS: atom_id res chain seq x y z
N MET A 1 86.20 -9.84 -37.27
CA MET A 1 85.85 -10.68 -36.09
C MET A 1 85.26 -9.80 -35.04
N GLU A 2 84.08 -9.30 -35.33
CA GLU A 2 83.37 -8.37 -34.39
C GLU A 2 81.86 -8.43 -34.64
N ASN A 3 81.25 -9.57 -34.35
CA ASN A 3 79.79 -9.74 -34.44
C ASN A 3 79.23 -10.92 -33.61
N SER A 4 80.04 -11.46 -32.67
CA SER A 4 79.58 -12.62 -31.87
C SER A 4 79.30 -12.30 -30.42
N ALA A 5 79.55 -11.11 -29.91
CA ALA A 5 79.31 -10.72 -28.51
C ALA A 5 78.01 -10.03 -28.29
N GLU A 6 77.38 -9.44 -29.31
CA GLU A 6 76.10 -8.66 -29.17
C GLU A 6 74.84 -9.50 -29.23
N ASN A 7 74.97 -10.78 -29.59
CA ASN A 7 73.82 -11.71 -29.71
C ASN A 7 73.56 -12.58 -28.47
N GLN A 8 74.47 -12.52 -27.44
CA GLN A 8 74.27 -13.28 -26.20
C GLN A 8 73.50 -12.51 -25.08
N GLU A 9 73.52 -11.16 -25.13
CA GLU A 9 72.78 -10.36 -24.14
C GLU A 9 71.29 -10.19 -24.45
N LYS A 10 70.86 -10.50 -25.66
CA LYS A 10 69.46 -10.38 -26.10
C LYS A 10 68.60 -11.61 -25.83
N SER A 11 69.17 -12.69 -25.33
CA SER A 11 68.51 -13.98 -25.05
C SER A 11 67.92 -14.12 -23.62
N LEU A 12 68.06 -13.13 -22.72
CA LEU A 12 67.72 -13.27 -21.32
C LEU A 12 66.50 -12.48 -20.86
N SER A 13 65.70 -11.98 -21.79
CA SER A 13 64.45 -11.27 -21.41
C SER A 13 63.16 -12.07 -21.71
N THR A 14 63.19 -13.38 -21.58
CA THR A 14 62.01 -14.22 -21.75
C THR A 14 61.09 -14.02 -20.54
N GLY A 15 59.90 -13.47 -20.75
CA GLY A 15 58.91 -13.36 -19.70
C GLY A 15 58.40 -14.74 -19.26
N VAL A 16 58.20 -14.95 -17.98
CA VAL A 16 57.67 -16.19 -17.41
C VAL A 16 56.28 -15.96 -16.84
N ALA A 17 55.37 -16.91 -17.05
CA ALA A 17 54.03 -16.84 -16.50
C ALA A 17 54.04 -17.28 -15.03
N ILE A 18 53.52 -16.45 -14.15
CA ILE A 18 53.41 -16.74 -12.72
C ILE A 18 51.94 -16.98 -12.31
N ASP A 19 51.74 -17.77 -11.27
CA ASP A 19 50.46 -17.91 -10.58
C ASP A 19 50.38 -16.92 -9.42
N GLY A 20 49.78 -15.77 -9.69
CA GLY A 20 49.65 -14.71 -8.68
C GLY A 20 48.86 -15.11 -7.45
N ALA A 21 47.84 -15.97 -7.59
CA ALA A 21 47.08 -16.47 -6.46
C ALA A 21 47.94 -17.33 -5.52
N LYS A 22 48.77 -18.18 -6.13
CA LYS A 22 49.73 -19.03 -5.40
C LYS A 22 50.81 -18.21 -4.69
N VAL A 23 51.36 -17.19 -5.39
CA VAL A 23 52.28 -16.21 -4.82
C VAL A 23 51.73 -15.54 -3.58
N ARG A 24 50.49 -15.09 -3.65
CA ARG A 24 49.78 -14.47 -2.49
C ARG A 24 49.64 -15.44 -1.33
N ILE A 25 49.17 -16.66 -1.56
CA ILE A 25 49.02 -17.68 -0.54
C ILE A 25 50.35 -17.97 0.18
N ILE A 26 51.44 -18.16 -0.58
CA ILE A 26 52.76 -18.42 -0.01
C ILE A 26 53.23 -17.23 0.83
N ARG A 27 53.07 -16.00 0.33
CA ARG A 27 53.44 -14.80 1.09
C ARG A 27 52.67 -14.70 2.42
N GLU A 28 51.36 -14.93 2.38
CA GLU A 28 50.48 -14.85 3.58
C GLU A 28 50.80 -15.96 4.60
N THR A 29 51.07 -17.18 4.11
CA THR A 29 51.50 -18.31 4.94
C THR A 29 52.84 -18.02 5.64
N ASN A 30 53.76 -17.41 4.96
CA ASN A 30 55.06 -17.01 5.53
C ASN A 30 55.00 -15.68 6.32
N LYS A 31 53.77 -15.13 6.52
CA LYS A 31 53.51 -13.87 7.27
C LYS A 31 54.30 -12.67 6.75
N LEU A 32 54.61 -12.64 5.44
CA LEU A 32 55.30 -11.56 4.81
C LEU A 32 54.35 -10.47 4.33
N THR A 33 54.77 -9.19 4.42
CA THR A 33 54.01 -8.08 3.87
C THR A 33 54.34 -7.86 2.39
N GLN A 34 53.39 -7.33 1.61
CA GLN A 34 53.65 -6.94 0.23
C GLN A 34 54.82 -5.93 0.13
N LEU A 35 54.97 -5.06 1.13
CA LEU A 35 56.05 -4.08 1.19
C LEU A 35 57.41 -4.78 1.34
N TYR A 36 57.52 -5.80 2.18
CA TYR A 36 58.76 -6.58 2.34
C TYR A 36 59.15 -7.24 1.02
N VAL A 37 58.21 -7.94 0.38
CA VAL A 37 58.45 -8.62 -0.90
C VAL A 37 58.85 -7.61 -1.99
N ALA A 38 58.15 -6.46 -2.04
CA ALA A 38 58.49 -5.39 -2.99
C ALA A 38 59.91 -4.88 -2.83
N ASN A 39 60.38 -4.67 -1.60
CA ASN A 39 61.72 -4.22 -1.29
C ASN A 39 62.76 -5.24 -1.69
N VAL A 40 62.55 -6.53 -1.44
CA VAL A 40 63.49 -7.61 -1.78
C VAL A 40 63.58 -7.79 -3.29
N VAL A 41 62.46 -7.72 -4.01
CA VAL A 41 62.43 -7.86 -5.48
C VAL A 41 62.93 -6.59 -6.19
N GLY A 42 62.84 -5.43 -5.52
CA GLY A 42 63.25 -4.14 -6.11
C GLY A 42 62.13 -3.52 -6.99
N VAL A 43 60.89 -3.71 -6.61
CA VAL A 43 59.70 -3.17 -7.31
C VAL A 43 58.80 -2.41 -6.33
N THR A 44 57.73 -1.80 -6.85
CA THR A 44 56.73 -1.11 -5.98
C THR A 44 55.75 -2.09 -5.38
N THR A 45 55.16 -1.75 -4.25
CA THR A 45 54.08 -2.53 -3.60
C THR A 45 52.87 -2.72 -4.54
N ASP A 46 52.57 -1.71 -5.36
CA ASP A 46 51.49 -1.80 -6.37
C ASP A 46 51.84 -2.87 -7.45
N THR A 47 53.12 -3.03 -7.81
CA THR A 47 53.57 -4.08 -8.73
C THR A 47 53.34 -5.47 -8.14
N ILE A 48 53.69 -5.69 -6.88
CA ILE A 48 53.40 -6.96 -6.17
C ILE A 48 51.92 -7.24 -6.12
N SER A 49 51.11 -6.23 -5.74
CA SER A 49 49.64 -6.34 -5.71
C SER A 49 49.05 -6.73 -7.07
N ARG A 50 49.58 -6.17 -8.17
CA ARG A 50 49.14 -6.52 -9.54
C ARG A 50 49.52 -7.94 -9.93
N TRP A 51 50.68 -8.40 -9.52
CA TRP A 51 51.11 -9.78 -9.75
C TRP A 51 50.25 -10.78 -8.98
N GLU A 52 50.01 -10.53 -7.72
CA GLU A 52 49.13 -11.38 -6.86
C GLU A 52 47.69 -11.45 -7.37
N ASN A 53 47.20 -10.40 -8.02
CA ASN A 53 45.84 -10.35 -8.58
C ASN A 53 45.80 -10.77 -10.07
N ASN A 54 46.86 -11.38 -10.62
CA ASN A 54 46.95 -11.84 -12.01
C ASN A 54 46.69 -10.75 -13.06
N ARG A 55 46.86 -9.46 -12.72
CA ARG A 55 46.72 -8.36 -13.71
C ARG A 55 47.88 -8.32 -14.71
N TYR A 56 49.03 -8.88 -14.33
CA TYR A 56 50.19 -9.11 -15.20
C TYR A 56 50.63 -10.54 -15.01
N PRO A 57 50.07 -11.50 -15.77
CA PRO A 57 50.37 -12.92 -15.62
C PRO A 57 51.79 -13.32 -16.10
N THR A 58 52.47 -12.42 -16.82
CA THR A 58 53.84 -12.64 -17.33
C THR A 58 54.75 -11.56 -16.79
N ILE A 59 55.85 -11.97 -16.15
CA ILE A 59 56.84 -11.06 -15.58
C ILE A 59 58.24 -11.43 -16.11
N LYS A 60 59.18 -10.51 -16.01
CA LYS A 60 60.60 -10.80 -16.40
C LYS A 60 61.13 -11.93 -15.52
N ARG A 61 61.88 -12.87 -16.10
CA ARG A 61 62.43 -14.02 -15.39
C ARG A 61 63.28 -13.61 -14.17
N ASP A 62 64.10 -12.57 -14.28
CA ASP A 62 64.87 -12.02 -13.17
C ASP A 62 63.97 -11.58 -11.98
N ASN A 63 62.81 -10.99 -12.27
CA ASN A 63 61.86 -10.62 -11.24
C ASN A 63 61.16 -11.86 -10.62
N ALA A 64 60.91 -12.90 -11.41
CA ALA A 64 60.35 -14.14 -10.90
C ALA A 64 61.29 -14.90 -9.97
N GLU A 65 62.56 -14.92 -10.32
CA GLU A 65 63.63 -15.51 -9.48
C GLU A 65 63.79 -14.75 -8.15
N LYS A 66 63.81 -13.42 -8.18
CA LYS A 66 63.83 -12.60 -6.97
C LYS A 66 62.56 -12.75 -6.14
N LEU A 67 61.41 -12.93 -6.80
CA LEU A 67 60.13 -13.16 -6.11
C LEU A 67 60.11 -14.52 -5.39
N ALA A 68 60.61 -15.59 -6.06
CA ALA A 68 60.75 -16.91 -5.45
C ALA A 68 61.72 -16.87 -4.24
N MET A 69 62.83 -16.17 -4.40
CA MET A 69 63.79 -15.97 -3.30
C MET A 69 63.18 -15.18 -2.13
N ALA A 70 62.37 -14.11 -2.40
CA ALA A 70 61.72 -13.33 -1.38
C ALA A 70 60.64 -14.13 -0.59
N LEU A 71 60.10 -15.14 -1.24
CA LEU A 71 59.07 -16.04 -0.66
C LEU A 71 59.67 -17.30 -0.03
N ASP A 72 60.96 -17.54 -0.16
CA ASP A 72 61.70 -18.74 0.29
C ASP A 72 61.15 -20.04 -0.31
N VAL A 73 60.96 -20.02 -1.64
CA VAL A 73 60.45 -21.17 -2.42
C VAL A 73 61.20 -21.32 -3.72
N GLU A 74 61.12 -22.49 -4.35
CA GLU A 74 61.71 -22.67 -5.68
C GLU A 74 60.88 -21.96 -6.76
N LEU A 75 61.58 -21.48 -7.82
CA LEU A 75 60.95 -20.75 -8.93
C LEU A 75 59.77 -21.55 -9.53
N VAL A 76 59.90 -22.86 -9.66
CA VAL A 76 58.87 -23.77 -10.23
C VAL A 76 57.57 -23.69 -9.44
N GLU A 77 57.63 -23.41 -8.15
CA GLU A 77 56.42 -23.35 -7.29
C GLU A 77 55.54 -22.15 -7.58
N ILE A 78 56.12 -21.05 -8.07
CA ILE A 78 55.35 -19.83 -8.40
C ILE A 78 55.00 -19.69 -9.87
N LEU A 79 55.53 -20.59 -10.73
CA LEU A 79 55.22 -20.62 -12.16
C LEU A 79 53.81 -21.25 -12.38
N LYS A 80 53.15 -20.78 -13.41
CA LYS A 80 51.93 -21.36 -13.89
C LYS A 80 52.24 -22.69 -14.63
N SER A 81 51.77 -23.82 -14.09
CA SER A 81 51.93 -25.12 -14.75
C SER A 81 51.19 -25.13 -16.07
N GLU A 82 51.85 -25.46 -17.17
CA GLU A 82 51.21 -25.83 -18.43
C GLU A 82 50.63 -27.24 -18.29
N GLU A 83 49.45 -27.36 -17.65
CA GLU A 83 48.67 -28.57 -17.75
C GLU A 83 47.80 -28.50 -19.01
N ASN A 84 47.95 -29.53 -19.84
CA ASN A 84 47.22 -29.79 -21.08
C ASN A 84 45.72 -29.52 -20.96
N PRO A 85 45.08 -28.95 -22.00
CA PRO A 85 43.62 -28.74 -21.99
C PRO A 85 42.92 -30.04 -22.37
N THR A 86 42.70 -30.94 -21.42
CA THR A 86 41.77 -32.06 -21.54
C THR A 86 41.21 -32.40 -20.17
N ALA A 87 40.22 -31.61 -19.76
CA ALA A 87 39.05 -31.97 -19.00
C ALA A 87 38.31 -30.67 -18.70
N GLU A 88 37.18 -30.48 -19.33
CA GLU A 88 36.17 -29.55 -18.83
C GLU A 88 35.77 -30.02 -17.43
N VAL A 89 36.45 -29.48 -16.41
CA VAL A 89 35.92 -29.51 -15.05
C VAL A 89 35.12 -28.24 -14.95
N GLU A 90 33.78 -28.37 -15.07
CA GLU A 90 32.85 -27.40 -14.54
C GLU A 90 33.31 -27.08 -13.12
N THR A 91 33.90 -25.92 -12.93
CA THR A 91 34.19 -25.41 -11.59
C THR A 91 32.84 -25.20 -10.91
N PRO A 92 32.47 -25.96 -9.87
CA PRO A 92 31.32 -25.62 -9.08
C PRO A 92 31.57 -24.25 -8.52
N LEU A 93 30.71 -23.29 -8.83
CA LEU A 93 30.68 -21.99 -8.14
C LEU A 93 30.81 -22.26 -6.64
N PRO A 94 31.71 -21.58 -5.92
CA PRO A 94 31.99 -21.87 -4.53
C PRO A 94 30.66 -21.92 -3.77
N HIS A 95 30.37 -23.05 -3.14
CA HIS A 95 29.10 -23.34 -2.45
C HIS A 95 28.69 -22.23 -1.49
N GLU A 96 29.63 -21.51 -0.91
CA GLU A 96 29.41 -20.35 -0.04
C GLU A 96 28.69 -19.18 -0.75
N LYS A 97 29.08 -18.84 -1.99
CA LYS A 97 28.41 -17.73 -2.71
C LYS A 97 27.01 -18.12 -3.19
N ARG A 98 26.78 -19.39 -3.45
CA ARG A 98 25.45 -19.91 -3.82
C ARG A 98 24.54 -19.96 -2.59
N LEU A 99 25.05 -20.43 -1.46
CA LEU A 99 24.35 -20.41 -0.16
C LEU A 99 24.03 -18.98 0.27
N LEU A 100 24.99 -18.05 0.17
CA LEU A 100 24.77 -16.63 0.50
C LEU A 100 23.70 -15.98 -0.38
N ARG A 101 23.70 -16.27 -1.69
CA ARG A 101 22.64 -15.79 -2.61
C ARG A 101 21.28 -16.41 -2.31
N MET A 102 21.23 -17.69 -1.98
CA MET A 102 19.99 -18.36 -1.58
C MET A 102 19.46 -17.84 -0.25
N THR A 103 20.31 -17.59 0.73
CA THR A 103 19.91 -16.99 2.02
C THR A 103 19.41 -15.55 1.84
N LEU A 104 20.06 -14.73 1.03
CA LEU A 104 19.60 -13.38 0.70
C LEU A 104 18.26 -13.37 -0.04
N LEU A 105 18.06 -14.30 -0.99
CA LEU A 105 16.77 -14.48 -1.67
C LEU A 105 15.67 -14.90 -0.68
N LEU A 106 15.98 -15.83 0.21
CA LEU A 106 15.03 -16.31 1.21
C LEU A 106 14.64 -15.19 2.20
N ILE A 107 15.60 -14.39 2.65
CA ILE A 107 15.35 -13.20 3.47
C ILE A 107 14.49 -12.19 2.69
N GLY A 108 14.77 -11.95 1.42
CA GLY A 108 13.98 -11.08 0.56
C GLY A 108 12.53 -11.54 0.42
N VAL A 109 12.32 -12.84 0.22
CA VAL A 109 10.97 -13.45 0.16
C VAL A 109 10.25 -13.34 1.50
N VAL A 110 10.93 -13.59 2.62
CA VAL A 110 10.33 -13.44 3.96
C VAL A 110 9.95 -11.99 4.22
N LEU A 111 10.82 -11.03 3.90
CA LEU A 111 10.51 -9.60 4.03
C LEU A 111 9.33 -9.18 3.13
N LEU A 112 9.24 -9.71 1.92
CA LEU A 112 8.12 -9.46 1.02
C LEU A 112 6.81 -10.03 1.59
N ILE A 113 6.83 -11.25 2.14
CA ILE A 113 5.66 -11.87 2.79
C ILE A 113 5.23 -11.05 4.02
N VAL A 114 6.19 -10.64 4.86
CA VAL A 114 5.90 -9.80 6.02
C VAL A 114 5.34 -8.44 5.60
N ALA A 115 5.90 -7.82 4.59
CA ALA A 115 5.43 -6.54 4.05
C ALA A 115 4.02 -6.67 3.45
N THR A 116 3.76 -7.72 2.67
CA THR A 116 2.43 -7.98 2.10
C THR A 116 1.40 -8.30 3.18
N ALA A 117 1.75 -9.13 4.18
CA ALA A 117 0.89 -9.42 5.32
C ALA A 117 0.60 -8.15 6.15
N PHE A 118 1.59 -7.29 6.34
CA PHE A 118 1.43 -6.00 7.02
C PHE A 118 0.51 -5.06 6.24
N ILE A 119 0.69 -4.97 4.91
CA ILE A 119 -0.17 -4.17 4.02
C ILE A 119 -1.61 -4.72 4.03
N PHE A 120 -1.79 -6.05 3.91
CA PHE A 120 -3.10 -6.69 3.98
C PHE A 120 -3.79 -6.45 5.33
N ARG A 121 -3.06 -6.58 6.43
CA ARG A 121 -3.58 -6.30 7.77
C ARG A 121 -3.99 -4.82 7.91
N HIS A 122 -3.20 -3.89 7.39
CA HIS A 122 -3.54 -2.47 7.38
C HIS A 122 -4.75 -2.14 6.50
N LEU A 123 -4.87 -2.76 5.33
CA LEU A 123 -6.02 -2.58 4.43
C LEU A 123 -7.31 -3.22 4.98
N ALA A 124 -7.19 -4.33 5.73
CA ALA A 124 -8.35 -5.07 6.25
C ALA A 124 -8.97 -4.46 7.52
N THR A 125 -8.33 -3.50 8.17
CA THR A 125 -8.73 -2.98 9.49
C THR A 125 -9.64 -1.75 9.44
N HIS A 126 -10.03 -1.28 8.22
CA HIS A 126 -10.82 -0.05 8.13
C HIS A 126 -12.32 -0.35 8.11
N PRO A 127 -13.12 0.45 8.84
CA PRO A 127 -14.55 0.39 8.74
C PRO A 127 -14.99 0.88 7.35
N VAL A 128 -15.80 0.09 6.68
CA VAL A 128 -16.44 0.51 5.44
C VAL A 128 -17.82 1.06 5.80
N ALA A 129 -18.06 2.32 5.48
CA ALA A 129 -19.32 2.99 5.71
C ALA A 129 -20.06 3.14 4.38
N ILE A 130 -21.29 2.59 4.31
CA ILE A 130 -22.12 2.61 3.11
C ILE A 130 -23.40 3.36 3.42
N ARG A 131 -23.64 4.46 2.71
CA ARG A 131 -24.85 5.27 2.84
C ARG A 131 -25.96 4.76 1.93
N LYS A 132 -27.18 4.75 2.47
CA LYS A 132 -28.42 4.59 1.73
C LYS A 132 -29.24 5.86 1.84
N LEU A 133 -29.67 6.39 0.70
CA LEU A 133 -30.54 7.55 0.56
C LEU A 133 -31.79 7.18 -0.25
N PRO A 134 -32.94 7.84 -0.03
CA PRO A 134 -34.03 7.79 -0.99
C PRO A 134 -33.62 8.51 -2.28
N ARG A 135 -34.20 8.08 -3.38
CA ARG A 135 -33.93 8.66 -4.71
C ARG A 135 -34.50 10.07 -4.83
N PHE A 136 -35.68 10.30 -4.24
CA PHE A 136 -36.41 11.56 -4.29
C PHE A 136 -36.71 12.08 -2.91
N GLY A 137 -37.09 13.37 -2.84
CA GLY A 137 -37.66 14.00 -1.69
C GLY A 137 -38.22 15.39 -2.03
N ALA A 138 -39.28 15.78 -1.35
CA ALA A 138 -39.93 17.06 -1.61
C ALA A 138 -39.42 18.16 -0.64
N PRO A 139 -39.48 19.45 -1.04
CA PRO A 139 -39.09 20.54 -0.13
C PRO A 139 -39.92 20.53 1.16
N GLY A 140 -39.27 20.59 2.32
CA GLY A 140 -39.89 20.51 3.65
C GLY A 140 -40.14 19.10 4.17
N GLU A 141 -40.02 18.09 3.34
CA GLU A 141 -40.22 16.68 3.71
C GLU A 141 -39.08 16.20 4.61
N VAL A 142 -39.37 15.27 5.50
CA VAL A 142 -38.40 14.56 6.33
C VAL A 142 -38.10 13.21 5.67
N ILE A 143 -36.88 12.99 5.31
CA ILE A 143 -36.44 11.78 4.63
C ILE A 143 -35.53 10.92 5.52
N PRO A 144 -35.57 9.58 5.34
CA PRO A 144 -34.66 8.65 6.03
C PRO A 144 -33.28 8.62 5.39
N VAL A 145 -32.24 8.49 6.23
CA VAL A 145 -30.89 8.20 5.83
C VAL A 145 -30.31 7.12 6.73
N GLN A 146 -29.69 6.13 6.14
CA GLN A 146 -28.98 5.09 6.88
C GLN A 146 -27.52 4.99 6.42
N ILE A 147 -26.62 4.86 7.39
CA ILE A 147 -25.23 4.53 7.13
C ILE A 147 -24.90 3.22 7.84
N LYS A 148 -24.67 2.20 7.04
CA LYS A 148 -24.26 0.89 7.49
C LYS A 148 -22.73 0.85 7.55
N VAL A 149 -22.19 0.69 8.77
CA VAL A 149 -20.75 0.59 8.99
C VAL A 149 -20.40 -0.86 9.27
N ILE A 150 -19.52 -1.41 8.43
CA ILE A 150 -19.04 -2.79 8.53
C ILE A 150 -17.62 -2.75 9.08
N ARG A 151 -17.42 -3.37 10.24
CA ARG A 151 -16.11 -3.51 10.90
C ARG A 151 -15.62 -4.93 10.71
N LYS A 152 -14.60 -5.11 9.88
CA LYS A 152 -14.07 -6.43 9.48
C LYS A 152 -13.14 -7.07 10.52
N SER A 153 -12.64 -6.29 11.48
CA SER A 153 -11.73 -6.78 12.53
C SER A 153 -12.33 -6.56 13.92
N GLN A 154 -11.97 -7.44 14.86
CA GLN A 154 -12.40 -7.31 16.27
C GLN A 154 -11.69 -6.17 17.01
N ASP A 155 -10.54 -5.71 16.49
CA ASP A 155 -9.67 -4.71 17.14
C ASP A 155 -9.82 -3.30 16.54
N ILE A 156 -10.96 -2.97 15.95
CA ILE A 156 -11.15 -1.61 15.45
C ILE A 156 -11.35 -0.68 16.64
N SER A 157 -10.39 0.23 16.80
CA SER A 157 -10.53 1.39 17.69
C SER A 157 -11.75 2.22 17.28
N GLY A 158 -12.33 2.93 18.25
CA GLY A 158 -13.45 3.85 17.95
C GLY A 158 -13.07 4.83 16.83
N PHE A 159 -14.07 5.27 16.10
CA PHE A 159 -13.90 6.23 15.02
C PHE A 159 -14.98 7.30 15.06
N ILE A 160 -14.77 8.39 14.36
CA ILE A 160 -15.73 9.46 14.18
C ILE A 160 -16.31 9.35 12.77
N LEU A 161 -17.62 9.17 12.65
CA LEU A 161 -18.34 9.37 11.40
C LEU A 161 -18.74 10.84 11.28
N LYS A 162 -18.44 11.45 10.16
CA LYS A 162 -18.78 12.84 9.83
C LYS A 162 -19.63 12.84 8.57
N GLU A 163 -20.76 13.54 8.63
CA GLU A 163 -21.66 13.76 7.50
C GLU A 163 -21.89 15.24 7.27
N ARG A 164 -21.72 15.67 6.05
CA ARG A 164 -22.07 17.01 5.61
C ARG A 164 -23.38 16.94 4.85
N LEU A 165 -24.39 17.59 5.43
CA LEU A 165 -25.71 17.69 4.83
C LEU A 165 -25.72 18.75 3.72
N PRO A 166 -26.63 18.63 2.73
CA PRO A 166 -26.85 19.66 1.74
C PRO A 166 -27.21 21.01 2.38
N ASP A 167 -26.93 22.10 1.69
CA ASP A 167 -27.17 23.44 2.21
C ASP A 167 -28.67 23.69 2.51
N GLY A 168 -28.93 24.20 3.72
CA GLY A 168 -30.28 24.47 4.20
C GLY A 168 -31.07 23.26 4.69
N TRP A 169 -30.48 22.04 4.60
CA TRP A 169 -31.08 20.85 5.19
C TRP A 169 -30.77 20.72 6.66
N ARG A 170 -31.64 20.09 7.43
CA ARG A 170 -31.54 20.05 8.88
C ARG A 170 -31.71 18.63 9.41
N LEU A 171 -30.82 18.20 10.29
CA LEU A 171 -30.97 16.97 11.05
C LEU A 171 -32.17 17.10 12.00
N ILE A 172 -33.09 16.16 11.98
CA ILE A 172 -34.25 16.10 12.87
C ILE A 172 -33.92 15.22 14.09
N ALA A 173 -33.50 14.00 13.86
CA ALA A 173 -33.15 13.05 14.90
C ALA A 173 -32.19 12.00 14.37
N SER A 174 -31.50 11.30 15.24
CA SER A 174 -30.61 10.19 14.86
C SER A 174 -30.54 9.12 15.94
N SER A 175 -30.28 7.88 15.51
CA SER A 175 -29.95 6.73 16.35
C SER A 175 -28.72 6.02 15.80
N PRO A 176 -27.62 5.93 16.56
CA PRO A 176 -27.38 6.60 17.85
C PRO A 176 -27.43 8.13 17.76
N PRO A 177 -27.56 8.83 18.89
CA PRO A 177 -27.62 10.29 18.88
C PRO A 177 -26.32 10.92 18.35
N ALA A 178 -26.47 12.00 17.60
CA ALA A 178 -25.34 12.77 17.10
C ALA A 178 -24.58 13.46 18.26
N ALA A 179 -23.28 13.67 18.08
CA ALA A 179 -22.46 14.35 19.09
C ALA A 179 -22.95 15.79 19.35
N ALA A 180 -22.92 16.21 20.61
CA ALA A 180 -23.33 17.55 21.01
C ALA A 180 -22.54 18.64 20.24
N GLY A 181 -23.23 19.72 19.84
CA GLY A 181 -22.66 20.83 19.08
C GLY A 181 -22.56 20.59 17.57
N SER A 182 -22.78 19.37 17.05
CA SER A 182 -22.78 19.12 15.62
C SER A 182 -23.99 19.68 14.87
N LEU A 183 -25.08 19.96 15.58
CA LEU A 183 -26.32 20.52 15.02
C LEU A 183 -26.21 21.97 14.54
N SER A 184 -25.24 22.73 15.04
CA SER A 184 -25.00 24.14 14.66
C SER A 184 -24.06 24.29 13.46
N LEU A 185 -23.45 23.19 13.03
CA LEU A 185 -22.52 23.14 11.91
C LEU A 185 -23.17 22.40 10.75
N LYS A 186 -22.80 22.73 9.51
CA LYS A 186 -23.20 21.98 8.31
C LYS A 186 -22.70 20.51 8.32
N GLU A 187 -22.02 20.09 9.38
CA GLU A 187 -21.40 18.77 9.54
C GLU A 187 -21.91 18.11 10.82
N VAL A 188 -22.56 16.97 10.67
CA VAL A 188 -23.03 16.12 11.76
C VAL A 188 -21.97 15.08 12.09
N LYS A 189 -21.76 14.79 13.38
CA LYS A 189 -20.74 13.85 13.85
C LYS A 189 -21.35 12.78 14.76
N TRP A 190 -20.89 11.54 14.57
CA TRP A 190 -21.19 10.44 15.47
C TRP A 190 -19.89 9.85 16.00
N LEU A 191 -19.83 9.64 17.31
CA LEU A 191 -18.74 8.94 17.96
C LEU A 191 -19.09 7.46 18.02
N VAL A 192 -18.41 6.65 17.25
CA VAL A 192 -18.63 5.21 17.21
C VAL A 192 -17.62 4.53 18.12
N PRO A 193 -18.06 3.83 19.18
CA PRO A 193 -17.14 3.17 20.10
C PRO A 193 -16.39 2.02 19.45
N PRO A 194 -15.27 1.58 20.04
CA PRO A 194 -14.57 0.37 19.62
C PRO A 194 -15.48 -0.84 19.60
N GLY A 195 -15.23 -1.79 18.71
CA GLY A 195 -15.99 -3.03 18.63
C GLY A 195 -15.89 -3.70 17.28
N SER A 196 -16.56 -4.83 17.16
CA SER A 196 -16.62 -5.65 15.95
C SER A 196 -18.04 -5.68 15.36
N GLY A 197 -18.15 -6.21 14.15
CA GLY A 197 -19.43 -6.44 13.48
C GLY A 197 -19.98 -5.19 12.79
N GLN A 198 -21.29 -5.21 12.54
CA GLN A 198 -21.99 -4.17 11.82
C GLN A 198 -22.70 -3.23 12.80
N ILE A 199 -22.68 -1.94 12.52
CA ILE A 199 -23.51 -0.94 13.18
C ILE A 199 -24.22 -0.11 12.11
N THR A 200 -25.51 0.19 12.35
CA THR A 200 -26.29 1.09 11.51
C THR A 200 -26.48 2.41 12.23
N ILE A 201 -26.17 3.50 11.57
CA ILE A 201 -26.47 4.86 12.02
C ILE A 201 -27.64 5.33 11.17
N SER A 202 -28.80 5.46 11.80
CA SER A 202 -30.03 5.91 11.16
C SER A 202 -30.34 7.34 11.58
N TYR A 203 -30.66 8.20 10.63
CA TYR A 203 -31.04 9.58 10.95
C TYR A 203 -32.02 10.14 9.94
N ALA A 204 -32.87 11.05 10.42
CA ALA A 204 -33.87 11.74 9.62
C ALA A 204 -33.42 13.16 9.33
N VAL A 205 -33.56 13.59 8.09
CA VAL A 205 -33.18 14.93 7.62
C VAL A 205 -34.34 15.61 6.97
N GLN A 206 -34.63 16.84 7.38
CA GLN A 206 -35.60 17.69 6.71
C GLN A 206 -34.95 18.40 5.52
N ILE A 207 -35.53 18.23 4.36
CA ILE A 207 -35.19 18.99 3.15
C ILE A 207 -35.54 20.45 3.37
N SER A 208 -34.70 21.37 2.92
CA SER A 208 -35.01 22.78 3.03
C SER A 208 -36.39 23.08 2.40
N PRO A 209 -37.33 23.74 3.13
CA PRO A 209 -38.60 24.14 2.55
C PRO A 209 -38.47 25.08 1.34
N THR A 210 -37.34 25.76 1.24
CA THR A 210 -37.01 26.69 0.13
C THR A 210 -36.22 26.03 -0.97
N ALA A 211 -35.95 24.72 -0.90
CA ALA A 211 -35.20 24.02 -1.91
C ALA A 211 -35.88 24.10 -3.30
N PHE A 212 -35.06 24.26 -4.33
CA PHE A 212 -35.57 24.32 -5.70
C PHE A 212 -35.85 22.91 -6.22
N LEU A 213 -36.99 22.74 -6.86
CA LEU A 213 -37.34 21.51 -7.55
C LEU A 213 -36.39 21.26 -8.73
N LYS A 214 -36.20 19.99 -9.05
CA LYS A 214 -35.29 19.52 -10.13
C LYS A 214 -33.83 19.85 -9.87
N THR A 215 -33.42 19.91 -8.61
CA THR A 215 -32.02 20.05 -8.20
C THR A 215 -31.54 18.77 -7.53
N ASP A 216 -30.25 18.52 -7.63
CA ASP A 216 -29.59 17.42 -6.98
C ASP A 216 -28.93 17.91 -5.69
N ALA A 217 -29.26 17.28 -4.58
CA ALA A 217 -28.74 17.60 -3.26
C ALA A 217 -27.69 16.55 -2.86
N ALA A 218 -26.44 16.97 -2.75
CA ALA A 218 -25.32 16.07 -2.51
C ALA A 218 -24.97 15.96 -1.01
N PHE A 219 -24.81 14.71 -0.56
CA PHE A 219 -24.26 14.35 0.73
C PHE A 219 -22.79 13.97 0.59
N THR A 220 -21.95 14.42 1.52
CA THR A 220 -20.57 13.98 1.63
C THR A 220 -20.28 13.55 3.05
N GLY A 221 -19.52 12.48 3.22
CA GLY A 221 -19.19 11.98 4.53
C GLY A 221 -17.86 11.25 4.56
N ASN A 222 -17.30 11.17 5.75
CA ASN A 222 -16.09 10.40 5.98
C ASN A 222 -16.08 9.77 7.38
N THR A 223 -15.30 8.72 7.52
CA THR A 223 -14.92 8.14 8.81
C THR A 223 -13.50 8.56 9.14
N VAL A 224 -13.26 8.96 10.37
CA VAL A 224 -11.92 9.31 10.88
C VAL A 224 -11.59 8.36 12.02
N SER A 225 -10.62 7.49 11.80
CA SER A 225 -10.12 6.55 12.79
C SER A 225 -8.68 6.91 13.18
N SER A 226 -8.29 6.61 14.41
CA SER A 226 -6.91 6.77 14.89
C SER A 226 -6.41 5.42 15.38
N SER A 227 -5.30 4.95 14.86
CA SER A 227 -4.66 3.72 15.28
C SER A 227 -3.13 3.92 15.27
N GLY A 228 -2.46 3.55 16.36
CA GLY A 228 -1.00 3.63 16.45
C GLY A 228 -0.40 5.02 16.23
N GLY A 229 -1.13 6.10 16.60
CA GLY A 229 -0.66 7.49 16.41
C GLY A 229 -0.91 8.07 15.01
N PHE A 230 -1.46 7.30 14.09
CA PHE A 230 -1.83 7.77 12.75
C PHE A 230 -3.34 7.97 12.64
N SER A 231 -3.76 9.12 12.10
CA SER A 231 -5.16 9.39 11.76
C SER A 231 -5.40 9.01 10.32
N ARG A 232 -6.45 8.24 10.07
CA ARG A 232 -6.88 7.84 8.74
C ARG A 232 -8.31 8.30 8.48
N THR A 233 -8.54 8.79 7.27
CA THR A 233 -9.84 9.26 6.81
C THR A 233 -10.28 8.45 5.61
N GLU A 234 -11.48 7.84 5.69
CA GLU A 234 -12.09 7.07 4.59
C GLU A 234 -13.42 7.71 4.21
N THR A 235 -13.72 7.76 2.93
CA THR A 235 -14.98 8.33 2.42
C THR A 235 -16.14 7.37 2.65
N VAL A 236 -17.32 7.91 2.99
CA VAL A 236 -18.57 7.14 3.02
C VAL A 236 -18.98 6.81 1.59
N GLU A 237 -19.14 5.54 1.33
CA GLU A 237 -19.54 4.99 0.02
C GLU A 237 -21.08 4.94 -0.13
N GLY A 238 -21.58 4.43 -1.26
CA GLY A 238 -22.99 4.26 -1.56
C GLY A 238 -23.63 5.52 -2.13
N ASP A 239 -24.91 5.74 -1.80
CA ASP A 239 -25.69 6.83 -2.37
C ASP A 239 -25.20 8.20 -1.90
N ARG A 240 -25.14 9.15 -2.81
CA ARG A 240 -24.58 10.48 -2.54
C ARG A 240 -25.53 11.63 -2.85
N VAL A 241 -26.59 11.37 -3.59
CA VAL A 241 -27.45 12.41 -4.15
C VAL A 241 -28.91 12.05 -3.92
N VAL A 242 -29.68 13.03 -3.43
CA VAL A 242 -31.15 13.01 -3.43
C VAL A 242 -31.65 14.01 -4.44
N LYS A 243 -32.54 13.60 -5.33
CA LYS A 243 -33.19 14.48 -6.27
C LYS A 243 -34.35 15.23 -5.60
N VAL A 244 -34.24 16.54 -5.47
CA VAL A 244 -35.33 17.36 -4.95
C VAL A 244 -36.42 17.48 -6.01
N ALA A 245 -37.57 16.89 -5.74
CA ALA A 245 -38.71 16.83 -6.65
C ALA A 245 -40.02 16.93 -5.88
N GLY A 246 -41.13 17.07 -6.54
CA GLY A 246 -42.47 16.95 -5.90
C GLY A 246 -42.88 15.50 -5.72
N VAL A 247 -41.95 14.65 -5.30
CA VAL A 247 -42.07 13.20 -5.20
C VAL A 247 -41.78 12.79 -3.76
N HIS A 248 -42.63 11.97 -3.15
CA HIS A 248 -42.43 11.45 -1.80
C HIS A 248 -41.25 10.49 -1.77
N TRP A 249 -40.48 10.48 -0.68
CA TRP A 249 -39.28 9.65 -0.55
C TRP A 249 -39.57 8.14 -0.68
N ALA A 250 -40.80 7.68 -0.34
CA ALA A 250 -41.21 6.28 -0.44
C ALA A 250 -41.63 5.88 -1.86
N ASP A 251 -41.95 6.84 -2.73
CA ASP A 251 -42.19 6.63 -4.17
C ASP A 251 -40.83 6.54 -4.88
N THR A 252 -40.34 5.32 -5.02
CA THR A 252 -38.96 5.06 -5.50
C THR A 252 -38.83 5.15 -7.02
N ASN A 253 -39.93 4.91 -7.75
CA ASN A 253 -40.00 4.98 -9.20
C ASN A 253 -40.37 6.39 -9.70
N GLY A 254 -41.03 7.22 -8.87
CA GLY A 254 -41.39 8.60 -9.15
C GLY A 254 -42.63 8.74 -10.01
N ASP A 255 -43.56 7.78 -9.96
CA ASP A 255 -44.77 7.77 -10.79
C ASP A 255 -45.95 8.51 -10.18
N GLY A 256 -45.81 9.04 -8.97
CA GLY A 256 -46.86 9.77 -8.23
C GLY A 256 -47.78 8.87 -7.46
N ARG A 257 -47.36 7.66 -7.14
CA ARG A 257 -48.06 6.69 -6.28
C ARG A 257 -47.07 6.08 -5.30
N ILE A 258 -47.60 5.36 -4.33
CA ILE A 258 -46.84 4.39 -3.54
C ILE A 258 -47.55 3.07 -3.72
N ASP A 259 -46.94 2.15 -4.43
CA ASP A 259 -47.55 0.85 -4.73
C ASP A 259 -47.18 -0.25 -3.70
N ASP A 260 -47.61 -1.48 -3.97
CA ASP A 260 -47.40 -2.62 -3.05
C ASP A 260 -45.95 -3.01 -2.93
N ASP A 261 -45.10 -2.78 -3.96
CA ASP A 261 -43.67 -3.05 -3.97
C ASP A 261 -42.90 -1.99 -3.15
N GLU A 262 -43.45 -0.79 -3.02
CA GLU A 262 -42.84 0.37 -2.35
C GLU A 262 -43.31 0.50 -0.88
N ILE A 263 -44.56 0.15 -0.56
CA ILE A 263 -45.11 0.30 0.78
C ILE A 263 -44.39 -0.58 1.80
N MET A 264 -44.06 -1.83 1.46
CA MET A 264 -43.39 -2.75 2.38
C MET A 264 -41.99 -2.32 2.77
N PRO A 265 -41.10 -1.97 1.84
CA PRO A 265 -39.79 -1.37 2.18
C PRO A 265 -39.92 -0.10 3.02
N ALA A 266 -40.86 0.79 2.70
CA ALA A 266 -41.10 2.01 3.46
C ALA A 266 -41.59 1.72 4.89
N TYR A 267 -42.47 0.73 5.07
CA TYR A 267 -42.93 0.27 6.38
C TYR A 267 -41.77 -0.22 7.24
N TYR A 268 -40.97 -1.16 6.74
CA TYR A 268 -39.83 -1.69 7.50
C TYR A 268 -38.84 -0.61 7.87
N LEU A 269 -38.55 0.31 6.95
CA LEU A 269 -37.67 1.43 7.23
C LEU A 269 -38.20 2.38 8.28
N THR A 270 -39.52 2.66 8.24
CA THR A 270 -40.16 3.53 9.22
C THR A 270 -40.20 2.89 10.61
N GLU A 271 -40.46 1.56 10.70
CA GLU A 271 -40.39 0.84 11.97
C GLU A 271 -38.96 0.77 12.54
N GLU A 272 -37.96 0.51 11.69
CA GLU A 272 -36.54 0.52 12.10
C GLU A 272 -36.10 1.91 12.60
N MET A 273 -36.64 2.96 12.00
CA MET A 273 -36.35 4.36 12.33
C MET A 273 -37.41 5.01 13.22
N LYS A 274 -38.16 4.21 13.96
CA LYS A 274 -39.24 4.70 14.84
C LYS A 274 -38.71 5.74 15.83
N GLY A 275 -39.46 6.85 15.95
CA GLY A 275 -39.11 7.97 16.83
C GLY A 275 -38.14 8.97 16.19
N LEU A 276 -37.66 8.76 14.96
CA LEU A 276 -36.80 9.71 14.28
C LEU A 276 -37.54 10.78 13.44
N GLY A 277 -38.89 10.75 13.44
CA GLY A 277 -39.69 11.79 12.83
C GLY A 277 -40.19 11.52 11.42
N LEU A 278 -40.13 10.26 10.97
CA LEU A 278 -40.75 9.83 9.71
C LEU A 278 -42.27 9.75 9.87
N ASP A 279 -43.02 10.21 8.88
CA ASP A 279 -44.49 10.27 8.91
C ASP A 279 -45.10 9.08 8.16
N TRP A 280 -45.30 7.97 8.88
CA TRP A 280 -45.96 6.79 8.35
C TRP A 280 -47.42 7.07 7.89
N LYS A 281 -48.16 7.95 8.61
CA LYS A 281 -49.53 8.24 8.27
C LYS A 281 -49.69 8.87 6.89
N THR A 282 -48.80 9.71 6.49
CA THR A 282 -48.75 10.27 5.13
C THR A 282 -48.49 9.17 4.09
N ILE A 283 -47.55 8.27 4.34
CA ILE A 283 -47.26 7.14 3.43
C ILE A 283 -48.49 6.26 3.25
N GLU A 284 -49.13 5.84 4.35
CA GLU A 284 -50.35 5.00 4.34
C GLU A 284 -51.49 5.71 3.62
N THR A 285 -51.63 7.02 3.81
CA THR A 285 -52.69 7.82 3.15
C THR A 285 -52.46 7.88 1.63
N ILE A 286 -51.23 8.04 1.18
CA ILE A 286 -50.86 8.04 -0.24
C ILE A 286 -51.11 6.66 -0.85
N TRP A 287 -50.67 5.59 -0.19
CA TRP A 287 -50.87 4.22 -0.64
C TRP A 287 -52.32 3.84 -0.86
N ASN A 288 -53.19 4.27 0.05
CA ASN A 288 -54.65 4.05 -0.04
C ASN A 288 -55.38 4.93 -1.10
N ALA A 289 -54.64 5.84 -1.75
CA ALA A 289 -55.16 6.75 -2.74
C ALA A 289 -54.82 6.30 -4.17
N ARG A 290 -55.43 6.94 -5.19
CA ARG A 290 -55.10 6.70 -6.59
C ARG A 290 -53.77 7.36 -7.03
N GLY A 291 -53.22 8.22 -6.19
CA GLY A 291 -52.01 8.97 -6.43
C GLY A 291 -51.92 10.19 -5.54
N TYR A 292 -50.89 10.97 -5.69
CA TYR A 292 -50.68 12.18 -4.92
C TYR A 292 -50.05 13.28 -5.77
N LEU A 293 -50.19 14.53 -5.29
CA LEU A 293 -49.51 15.70 -5.85
C LEU A 293 -48.86 16.48 -4.73
N TRP A 294 -47.67 17.00 -5.00
CA TRP A 294 -47.00 17.93 -4.09
C TRP A 294 -47.58 19.34 -4.22
N ASP A 295 -48.10 19.86 -3.12
CA ASP A 295 -48.55 21.25 -3.05
C ASP A 295 -47.49 22.14 -2.40
N ARG A 296 -46.88 22.98 -3.22
CA ARG A 296 -45.82 23.91 -2.78
C ARG A 296 -46.33 24.93 -1.74
N ARG A 297 -47.61 25.35 -1.81
CA ARG A 297 -48.12 26.35 -0.90
C ARG A 297 -48.35 25.77 0.50
N LYS A 298 -48.73 24.52 0.57
CA LYS A 298 -48.96 23.79 1.84
C LYS A 298 -47.69 23.06 2.33
N SER A 299 -46.66 23.03 1.51
CA SER A 299 -45.47 22.22 1.77
C SER A 299 -45.81 20.77 2.18
N GLY A 300 -46.74 20.16 1.47
CA GLY A 300 -47.28 18.84 1.81
C GLY A 300 -47.86 18.11 0.62
N PHE A 301 -48.12 16.83 0.79
CA PHE A 301 -48.71 15.97 -0.24
C PHE A 301 -50.22 16.00 -0.14
N MET A 302 -50.89 16.14 -1.26
CA MET A 302 -52.31 16.03 -1.41
C MET A 302 -52.66 14.78 -2.21
N VAL A 303 -53.53 13.95 -1.66
CA VAL A 303 -53.97 12.71 -2.31
C VAL A 303 -55.00 13.01 -3.40
N VAL A 304 -54.91 12.25 -4.48
CA VAL A 304 -55.91 12.22 -5.56
C VAL A 304 -56.87 11.08 -5.27
N LYS A 305 -58.14 11.39 -5.14
CA LYS A 305 -59.19 10.42 -4.87
C LYS A 305 -59.66 9.68 -6.13
#